data_c520fd6efa6ef57d61643bef030d4df8
#
_entry.id   c520fd6efa6ef57d61643bef030d4df8
#
_cell.length_a   1.000
_cell.length_b   1.000
_cell.length_c   1.000
_cell.angle_alpha   90.00
_cell.angle_beta   90.00
_cell.angle_gamma   90.00
#
_symmetry.space_group_name_H-M   'P 1'
#
loop_
_entity.id
_entity.type
_entity.pdbx_description
1 polymer ?
#
loop_
_entity_poly.entity_id
_entity_poly.type
_entity_poly.pdbx_seq_one_letter_code
_entity_poly.pdbx_strand_id
1 'polypeptide(L)'
;MTRKSTAWVVMALAIATTPAFGPTVAVAAPQQAPIADNAVIQGPARKDLARQILDDKGIALLNSHVGGQNDPNSTARRNIKDTSKGKAARTSPWSDVGVKKVKLDQNMLKGMVKLGKKYNYRVTAIAGGDHEPTSFHYSGTAFDIDRIDGRPVSASNSNVAKVKATCANLGAVEVLGPGDDGHDSHVHCAWKS
;
A
#
# COMPACT_ATOMS: atom_id res chain seq x y z
N MET A 1 52.26 -46.98 5.40
CA MET A 1 53.12 -46.61 4.27
C MET A 1 53.31 -45.12 4.25
N THR A 2 54.43 -44.67 4.75
CA THR A 2 54.82 -43.26 4.94
C THR A 2 55.60 -42.79 3.74
N ARG A 3 55.17 -41.71 3.09
CA ARG A 3 56.01 -41.02 2.10
C ARG A 3 56.47 -39.69 2.68
N LYS A 4 57.78 -39.57 2.85
CA LYS A 4 58.52 -38.34 3.19
C LYS A 4 58.67 -37.50 1.94
N SER A 5 58.35 -36.21 1.99
CA SER A 5 58.66 -35.24 0.96
C SER A 5 59.80 -34.34 1.42
N THR A 6 60.79 -34.29 0.62
CA THR A 6 62.06 -33.59 0.81
C THR A 6 61.93 -32.12 0.40
N ALA A 7 62.26 -31.19 1.27
CA ALA A 7 62.27 -29.75 0.97
C ALA A 7 63.60 -29.38 0.34
N TRP A 8 63.56 -28.65 -0.78
CA TRP A 8 64.71 -27.98 -1.40
C TRP A 8 64.76 -26.51 -0.97
N VAL A 9 65.87 -26.12 -0.36
CA VAL A 9 66.18 -24.74 -0.04
C VAL A 9 66.93 -24.12 -1.23
N VAL A 10 66.36 -23.10 -1.82
CA VAL A 10 67.02 -22.30 -2.84
C VAL A 10 67.43 -20.95 -2.21
N MET A 11 68.73 -20.76 -2.11
CA MET A 11 69.34 -19.52 -1.61
C MET A 11 69.43 -18.52 -2.75
N ALA A 12 68.67 -17.43 -2.70
CA ALA A 12 68.75 -16.34 -3.69
C ALA A 12 69.61 -15.18 -3.14
N LEU A 13 70.62 -14.88 -3.91
CA LEU A 13 71.56 -13.78 -3.65
C LEU A 13 70.89 -12.44 -4.03
N ALA A 14 70.71 -11.53 -3.07
CA ALA A 14 70.15 -10.21 -3.31
C ALA A 14 71.24 -9.23 -3.71
N ILE A 15 71.18 -8.68 -4.91
CA ILE A 15 72.01 -7.56 -5.37
C ILE A 15 71.22 -6.27 -5.03
N ALA A 16 71.72 -5.46 -4.15
CA ALA A 16 71.14 -4.16 -3.83
C ALA A 16 71.52 -3.11 -4.88
N THR A 17 70.54 -2.65 -5.63
CA THR A 17 70.68 -1.44 -6.48
C THR A 17 69.91 -0.30 -5.82
N THR A 18 70.60 0.79 -5.49
CA THR A 18 69.97 2.00 -4.96
C THR A 18 69.31 2.79 -6.09
N PRO A 19 68.01 3.10 -6.02
CA PRO A 19 67.37 4.03 -6.95
C PRO A 19 67.58 5.47 -6.48
N ALA A 20 67.97 6.33 -7.45
CA ALA A 20 67.99 7.77 -7.27
C ALA A 20 66.59 8.35 -7.08
N PHE A 21 66.41 9.13 -6.01
CA PHE A 21 65.19 9.86 -5.77
C PHE A 21 65.06 11.07 -6.70
N GLY A 22 64.22 11.00 -7.71
CA GLY A 22 63.69 12.15 -8.43
C GLY A 22 62.47 12.73 -7.68
N PRO A 23 62.13 14.02 -7.86
CA PRO A 23 60.99 14.63 -7.16
C PRO A 23 59.68 14.03 -7.68
N THR A 24 58.98 13.32 -6.80
CA THR A 24 57.62 12.82 -7.06
C THR A 24 56.65 13.98 -7.00
N VAL A 25 56.09 14.36 -8.14
CA VAL A 25 54.92 15.25 -8.21
C VAL A 25 53.71 14.41 -7.72
N ALA A 26 53.19 14.76 -6.55
CA ALA A 26 51.97 14.16 -6.06
C ALA A 26 50.79 14.63 -6.92
N VAL A 27 50.32 13.75 -7.79
CA VAL A 27 49.04 13.95 -8.49
C VAL A 27 47.93 13.69 -7.46
N ALA A 28 47.23 14.76 -7.07
CA ALA A 28 46.04 14.63 -6.23
C ALA A 28 45.00 13.75 -6.93
N ALA A 29 44.57 12.68 -6.27
CA ALA A 29 43.46 11.84 -6.75
C ALA A 29 42.20 12.70 -6.86
N PRO A 30 41.37 12.52 -7.91
CA PRO A 30 40.11 13.24 -8.02
C PRO A 30 39.24 12.87 -6.81
N GLN A 31 38.87 13.88 -6.01
CA GLN A 31 37.85 13.72 -4.96
C GLN A 31 36.55 13.33 -5.65
N GLN A 32 36.11 12.09 -5.44
CA GLN A 32 34.75 11.69 -5.80
C GLN A 32 33.79 12.60 -5.04
N ALA A 33 32.98 13.33 -5.80
CA ALA A 33 31.85 14.05 -5.23
C ALA A 33 30.99 13.08 -4.38
N PRO A 34 30.45 13.53 -3.24
CA PRO A 34 29.58 12.67 -2.44
C PRO A 34 28.45 12.17 -3.33
N ILE A 35 28.31 10.85 -3.41
CA ILE A 35 27.19 10.20 -4.08
C ILE A 35 25.95 10.75 -3.38
N ALA A 36 25.15 11.53 -4.10
CA ALA A 36 23.88 12.03 -3.59
C ALA A 36 23.12 10.83 -3.00
N ASP A 37 22.71 10.96 -1.72
CA ASP A 37 21.89 9.99 -1.02
C ASP A 37 20.86 9.43 -2.00
N ASN A 38 20.82 8.12 -2.15
CA ASN A 38 19.75 7.42 -2.82
C ASN A 38 18.47 7.76 -2.04
N ALA A 39 17.84 8.87 -2.38
CA ALA A 39 16.51 9.18 -1.94
C ALA A 39 15.63 8.00 -2.40
N VAL A 40 15.40 7.05 -1.52
CA VAL A 40 14.39 6.01 -1.72
C VAL A 40 13.12 6.78 -2.08
N ILE A 41 12.69 6.66 -3.34
CA ILE A 41 11.43 7.27 -3.79
C ILE A 41 10.33 6.56 -3.01
N GLN A 42 10.04 7.09 -1.83
CA GLN A 42 8.91 6.62 -1.03
C GLN A 42 7.66 6.96 -1.81
N GLY A 43 6.84 5.95 -2.08
CA GLY A 43 5.54 6.16 -2.71
C GLY A 43 4.69 7.16 -1.91
N PRO A 44 3.63 7.73 -2.50
CA PRO A 44 2.83 8.78 -1.89
C PRO A 44 2.36 8.37 -0.49
N ALA A 45 2.47 9.30 0.48
CA ALA A 45 2.05 9.06 1.85
C ALA A 45 0.53 8.80 1.93
N ARG A 46 0.05 8.11 2.99
CA ARG A 46 -1.39 7.86 3.20
C ARG A 46 -2.25 9.10 3.08
N LYS A 47 -1.80 10.22 3.67
CA LYS A 47 -2.52 11.49 3.62
C LYS A 47 -2.69 12.03 2.20
N ASP A 48 -1.68 11.82 1.35
CA ASP A 48 -1.70 12.32 -0.02
C ASP A 48 -2.58 11.45 -0.92
N LEU A 49 -2.58 10.12 -0.71
CA LEU A 49 -3.54 9.21 -1.34
C LEU A 49 -4.98 9.53 -0.93
N ALA A 50 -5.21 9.79 0.36
CA ALA A 50 -6.53 10.16 0.85
C ALA A 50 -7.00 11.51 0.29
N ARG A 51 -6.11 12.49 0.06
CA ARG A 51 -6.44 13.73 -0.66
C ARG A 51 -6.81 13.45 -2.11
N GLN A 52 -6.02 12.64 -2.83
CA GLN A 52 -6.34 12.24 -4.20
C GLN A 52 -7.73 11.60 -4.29
N ILE A 53 -8.10 10.73 -3.34
CA ILE A 53 -9.43 10.11 -3.29
C ILE A 53 -10.53 11.15 -3.05
N LEU A 54 -10.30 12.17 -2.18
CA LEU A 54 -11.27 13.24 -1.93
C LEU A 54 -11.48 14.15 -3.12
N ASP A 55 -10.42 14.39 -3.90
CA ASP A 55 -10.40 15.32 -5.04
C ASP A 55 -10.88 14.64 -6.34
N ASP A 56 -10.88 13.30 -6.38
CA ASP A 56 -11.31 12.52 -7.53
C ASP A 56 -12.85 12.53 -7.65
N LYS A 57 -13.35 13.15 -8.72
CA LYS A 57 -14.81 13.24 -8.98
C LYS A 57 -15.45 11.89 -9.35
N GLY A 58 -14.66 10.92 -9.79
CA GLY A 58 -15.11 9.57 -10.09
C GLY A 58 -15.29 8.71 -8.83
N ILE A 59 -14.74 9.13 -7.67
CA ILE A 59 -14.83 8.39 -6.41
C ILE A 59 -15.84 9.10 -5.48
N ALA A 60 -17.06 8.60 -5.44
CA ALA A 60 -18.05 9.09 -4.49
C ALA A 60 -17.88 8.37 -3.13
N LEU A 61 -17.88 9.14 -2.05
CA LEU A 61 -17.76 8.61 -0.68
C LEU A 61 -19.05 8.95 0.08
N LEU A 62 -19.73 7.96 0.65
CA LEU A 62 -20.95 8.21 1.43
C LEU A 62 -20.65 8.98 2.73
N ASN A 63 -21.55 9.91 3.06
CA ASN A 63 -21.60 10.65 4.33
C ASN A 63 -22.55 10.01 5.35
N SER A 64 -23.16 8.88 5.00
CA SER A 64 -24.11 8.11 5.82
C SER A 64 -23.69 6.64 5.80
N HIS A 65 -24.24 5.86 6.71
CA HIS A 65 -24.12 4.42 6.69
C HIS A 65 -25.28 3.78 5.91
N VAL A 66 -25.02 2.65 5.28
CA VAL A 66 -26.07 1.78 4.73
C VAL A 66 -26.76 1.08 5.91
N GLY A 67 -28.08 0.88 5.83
CA GLY A 67 -28.84 0.22 6.90
C GLY A 67 -29.43 1.14 7.98
N GLY A 68 -29.26 2.48 7.83
CA GLY A 68 -29.98 3.46 8.68
C GLY A 68 -29.30 3.83 9.99
N GLN A 69 -28.21 3.16 10.37
CA GLN A 69 -27.37 3.58 11.50
C GLN A 69 -26.71 4.92 11.21
N ASN A 70 -26.52 5.75 12.24
CA ASN A 70 -25.96 7.07 12.05
C ASN A 70 -24.80 7.38 13.05
N ASP A 71 -23.58 7.42 12.54
CA ASP A 71 -22.43 8.02 13.21
C ASP A 71 -21.60 8.81 12.16
N PRO A 72 -21.71 10.13 12.14
CA PRO A 72 -21.00 10.95 11.15
C PRO A 72 -19.47 10.86 11.27
N ASN A 73 -18.95 10.27 12.35
CA ASN A 73 -17.51 10.15 12.57
C ASN A 73 -16.89 8.86 11.99
N SER A 74 -17.71 7.90 11.56
CA SER A 74 -17.23 6.62 11.01
C SER A 74 -17.67 6.35 9.56
N THR A 75 -18.31 7.33 8.89
CA THR A 75 -18.69 7.21 7.48
C THR A 75 -17.47 7.04 6.56
N ALA A 76 -17.67 6.49 5.37
CA ALA A 76 -16.61 6.33 4.36
C ALA A 76 -15.90 7.66 4.07
N ARG A 77 -16.68 8.74 3.84
CA ARG A 77 -16.12 10.07 3.60
C ARG A 77 -15.34 10.62 4.81
N ARG A 78 -15.83 10.37 6.01
CA ARG A 78 -15.14 10.82 7.23
C ARG A 78 -13.83 10.09 7.44
N ASN A 79 -13.77 8.79 7.22
CA ASN A 79 -12.56 7.99 7.31
C ASN A 79 -11.46 8.52 6.36
N ILE A 80 -11.80 8.79 5.10
CA ILE A 80 -10.85 9.37 4.15
C ILE A 80 -10.46 10.82 4.54
N LYS A 81 -11.42 11.65 4.97
CA LYS A 81 -11.15 13.02 5.42
C LYS A 81 -10.22 13.09 6.63
N ASP A 82 -10.36 12.19 7.59
CA ASP A 82 -9.46 12.12 8.74
C ASP A 82 -8.07 11.65 8.31
N THR A 83 -7.98 10.65 7.44
CA THR A 83 -6.71 10.16 6.88
C THR A 83 -5.98 11.23 6.06
N SER A 84 -6.70 12.05 5.29
CA SER A 84 -6.11 13.16 4.51
C SER A 84 -5.48 14.25 5.39
N LYS A 85 -5.89 14.32 6.66
CA LYS A 85 -5.33 15.20 7.69
C LYS A 85 -4.26 14.52 8.56
N GLY A 86 -3.86 13.29 8.21
CA GLY A 86 -2.91 12.48 8.98
C GLY A 86 -3.51 11.87 10.26
N LYS A 87 -4.84 11.94 10.43
CA LYS A 87 -5.55 11.32 11.56
C LYS A 87 -5.92 9.88 11.26
N ALA A 88 -6.13 9.07 12.30
CA ALA A 88 -6.69 7.73 12.16
C ALA A 88 -8.17 7.81 11.79
N ALA A 89 -8.63 6.88 10.95
CA ALA A 89 -10.03 6.58 10.73
C ALA A 89 -10.67 5.98 11.99
N ARG A 90 -11.99 5.85 12.02
CA ARG A 90 -12.73 5.37 13.17
C ARG A 90 -13.74 4.31 12.77
N THR A 91 -13.85 3.25 13.57
CA THR A 91 -14.93 2.24 13.49
C THR A 91 -16.24 2.79 14.08
N SER A 92 -17.35 2.15 13.77
CA SER A 92 -18.68 2.56 14.24
C SER A 92 -18.95 2.10 15.69
N PRO A 93 -19.78 2.85 16.45
CA PRO A 93 -20.12 2.49 17.84
C PRO A 93 -20.86 1.17 17.98
N TRP A 94 -21.63 0.77 16.94
CA TRP A 94 -22.43 -0.45 16.89
C TRP A 94 -21.68 -1.64 16.27
N SER A 95 -20.45 -1.46 15.83
CA SER A 95 -19.64 -2.56 15.32
C SER A 95 -19.23 -3.49 16.45
N ASP A 96 -18.97 -4.76 16.14
CA ASP A 96 -18.51 -5.76 17.11
C ASP A 96 -17.25 -5.36 17.89
N VAL A 97 -16.44 -4.51 17.29
CA VAL A 97 -15.20 -4.01 17.94
C VAL A 97 -15.40 -2.69 18.68
N GLY A 98 -16.61 -2.11 18.63
CA GLY A 98 -16.92 -0.79 19.16
C GLY A 98 -16.08 0.31 18.50
N VAL A 99 -15.95 1.46 19.18
CA VAL A 99 -15.18 2.59 18.67
C VAL A 99 -13.68 2.36 18.80
N LYS A 100 -13.01 2.17 17.68
CA LYS A 100 -11.54 2.09 17.57
C LYS A 100 -11.01 3.11 16.57
N LYS A 101 -9.76 3.51 16.75
CA LYS A 101 -9.01 4.32 15.78
C LYS A 101 -8.06 3.42 15.01
N VAL A 102 -8.18 3.42 13.69
CA VAL A 102 -7.39 2.56 12.80
C VAL A 102 -6.70 3.39 11.71
N LYS A 103 -5.47 3.06 11.38
CA LYS A 103 -4.77 3.68 10.25
C LYS A 103 -5.17 2.95 8.97
N LEU A 104 -5.70 3.69 7.99
CA LEU A 104 -6.04 3.07 6.71
C LEU A 104 -4.78 2.55 6.00
N ASP A 105 -4.88 1.37 5.41
CA ASP A 105 -3.77 0.73 4.72
C ASP A 105 -3.36 1.50 3.46
N GLN A 106 -2.07 1.59 3.21
CA GLN A 106 -1.54 2.35 2.08
C GLN A 106 -1.76 1.65 0.73
N ASN A 107 -1.74 0.32 0.69
CA ASN A 107 -1.96 -0.43 -0.53
C ASN A 107 -3.44 -0.40 -0.92
N MET A 108 -4.35 -0.49 0.06
CA MET A 108 -5.77 -0.26 -0.13
C MET A 108 -6.03 1.14 -0.73
N LEU A 109 -5.48 2.20 -0.14
CA LEU A 109 -5.64 3.56 -0.66
C LEU A 109 -5.08 3.73 -2.08
N LYS A 110 -3.92 3.12 -2.38
CA LYS A 110 -3.39 3.04 -3.76
C LYS A 110 -4.34 2.30 -4.70
N GLY A 111 -4.93 1.21 -4.21
CA GLY A 111 -5.96 0.44 -4.92
C GLY A 111 -7.15 1.31 -5.28
N MET A 112 -7.69 2.06 -4.31
CA MET A 112 -8.80 3.00 -4.53
C MET A 112 -8.46 4.04 -5.61
N VAL A 113 -7.32 4.70 -5.52
CA VAL A 113 -6.88 5.70 -6.53
C VAL A 113 -6.74 5.07 -7.93
N LYS A 114 -6.13 3.89 -8.02
CA LYS A 114 -5.93 3.20 -9.31
C LYS A 114 -7.25 2.70 -9.90
N LEU A 115 -8.18 2.26 -9.08
CA LEU A 115 -9.52 1.84 -9.49
C LEU A 115 -10.31 3.05 -10.03
N GLY A 116 -10.23 4.22 -9.37
CA GLY A 116 -10.87 5.47 -9.80
C GLY A 116 -10.42 5.96 -11.17
N LYS A 117 -9.20 5.61 -11.61
CA LYS A 117 -8.74 5.91 -12.98
C LYS A 117 -9.45 5.11 -14.08
N LYS A 118 -10.17 4.04 -13.69
CA LYS A 118 -10.83 3.12 -14.63
C LYS A 118 -12.35 3.14 -14.56
N TYR A 119 -12.90 3.41 -13.36
CA TYR A 119 -14.33 3.35 -13.09
C TYR A 119 -14.75 4.50 -12.19
N ASN A 120 -15.93 5.04 -12.43
CA ASN A 120 -16.61 5.84 -11.42
C ASN A 120 -17.28 4.89 -10.41
N TYR A 121 -17.06 5.09 -9.12
CA TYR A 121 -17.65 4.22 -8.13
C TYR A 121 -18.01 4.93 -6.83
N ARG A 122 -18.92 4.33 -6.06
CA ARG A 122 -19.35 4.88 -4.77
C ARG A 122 -18.96 3.94 -3.64
N VAL A 123 -18.23 4.48 -2.66
CA VAL A 123 -17.78 3.77 -1.45
C VAL A 123 -18.79 3.96 -0.34
N THR A 124 -19.25 2.88 0.27
CA THR A 124 -20.24 2.85 1.37
C THR A 124 -19.60 2.68 2.74
N ALA A 125 -18.57 1.84 2.84
CA ALA A 125 -17.85 1.56 4.08
C ALA A 125 -16.33 1.51 3.85
N ILE A 126 -15.55 1.86 4.88
CA ILE A 126 -14.09 1.66 4.95
C ILE A 126 -13.75 1.04 6.31
N ALA A 127 -13.69 1.81 7.41
CA ALA A 127 -13.47 1.28 8.75
C ALA A 127 -14.76 1.21 9.58
N GLY A 128 -15.78 1.97 9.19
CA GLY A 128 -17.09 1.99 9.85
C GLY A 128 -18.07 1.05 9.17
N GLY A 129 -19.14 0.77 9.88
CA GLY A 129 -20.16 -0.21 9.50
C GLY A 129 -20.25 -1.32 10.53
N ASP A 130 -21.14 -2.27 10.27
CA ASP A 130 -21.27 -3.51 11.00
C ASP A 130 -20.80 -4.65 10.09
N HIS A 131 -19.82 -5.39 10.53
CA HIS A 131 -19.16 -6.46 9.79
C HIS A 131 -18.81 -7.59 10.75
N GLU A 132 -18.48 -8.76 10.23
CA GLU A 132 -17.98 -9.88 11.02
C GLU A 132 -16.79 -9.48 11.93
N PRO A 133 -16.64 -10.06 13.12
CA PRO A 133 -15.63 -9.66 14.12
C PRO A 133 -14.18 -9.61 13.64
N THR A 134 -13.85 -10.44 12.65
CA THR A 134 -12.51 -10.55 12.05
C THR A 134 -12.34 -9.75 10.76
N SER A 135 -13.34 -8.94 10.41
CA SER A 135 -13.38 -8.20 9.15
C SER A 135 -12.17 -7.29 8.93
N PHE A 136 -11.69 -7.25 7.70
CA PHE A 136 -10.66 -6.34 7.20
C PHE A 136 -11.03 -4.86 7.36
N HIS A 137 -12.31 -4.51 7.44
CA HIS A 137 -12.77 -3.16 7.73
C HIS A 137 -12.25 -2.66 9.07
N TYR A 138 -12.28 -3.49 10.10
CA TYR A 138 -11.84 -3.12 11.45
C TYR A 138 -10.33 -2.95 11.60
N SER A 139 -9.55 -3.43 10.65
CA SER A 139 -8.12 -3.15 10.53
C SER A 139 -7.81 -1.98 9.58
N GLY A 140 -8.82 -1.41 8.92
CA GLY A 140 -8.66 -0.30 7.97
C GLY A 140 -8.03 -0.72 6.64
N THR A 141 -8.25 -1.96 6.23
CA THR A 141 -7.64 -2.58 5.05
C THR A 141 -8.65 -2.96 3.97
N ALA A 142 -9.94 -2.60 4.12
CA ALA A 142 -11.00 -2.90 3.17
C ALA A 142 -11.86 -1.68 2.84
N PHE A 143 -12.56 -1.77 1.70
CA PHE A 143 -13.64 -0.85 1.34
C PHE A 143 -14.72 -1.56 0.54
N ASP A 144 -15.96 -1.07 0.66
CA ASP A 144 -17.13 -1.56 -0.05
C ASP A 144 -17.63 -0.57 -1.08
N ILE A 145 -18.07 -1.10 -2.23
CA ILE A 145 -18.61 -0.35 -3.37
C ILE A 145 -20.04 -0.81 -3.65
N ASP A 146 -21.01 0.09 -3.67
CA ASP A 146 -22.39 -0.22 -4.01
C ASP A 146 -22.85 0.30 -5.39
N ARG A 147 -22.06 1.16 -6.04
CA ARG A 147 -22.32 1.64 -7.40
C ARG A 147 -21.06 1.67 -8.23
N ILE A 148 -21.19 1.29 -9.50
CA ILE A 148 -20.12 1.31 -10.50
C ILE A 148 -20.68 1.96 -11.75
N ASP A 149 -20.05 3.03 -12.24
CA ASP A 149 -20.47 3.81 -13.42
C ASP A 149 -21.96 4.21 -13.36
N GLY A 150 -22.38 4.70 -12.19
CA GLY A 150 -23.76 5.13 -11.91
C GLY A 150 -24.78 4.01 -11.68
N ARG A 151 -24.44 2.74 -11.93
CA ARG A 151 -25.34 1.59 -11.78
C ARG A 151 -25.13 0.92 -10.44
N PRO A 152 -26.21 0.45 -9.75
CA PRO A 152 -26.08 -0.37 -8.55
C PRO A 152 -25.23 -1.62 -8.80
N VAL A 153 -24.49 -2.05 -7.77
CA VAL A 153 -23.87 -3.37 -7.76
C VAL A 153 -24.97 -4.43 -7.64
N SER A 154 -24.96 -5.38 -8.56
CA SER A 154 -25.86 -6.54 -8.62
C SER A 154 -25.29 -7.55 -9.61
N ALA A 155 -25.82 -8.76 -9.62
CA ALA A 155 -25.45 -9.79 -10.59
C ALA A 155 -25.66 -9.35 -12.06
N SER A 156 -26.58 -8.41 -12.32
CA SER A 156 -26.87 -7.90 -13.68
C SER A 156 -25.94 -6.75 -14.12
N ASN A 157 -25.09 -6.23 -13.23
CA ASN A 157 -24.15 -5.16 -13.59
C ASN A 157 -22.85 -5.76 -14.16
N SER A 158 -22.69 -5.68 -15.49
CA SER A 158 -21.53 -6.27 -16.21
C SER A 158 -20.15 -5.72 -15.79
N ASN A 159 -20.09 -4.57 -15.08
CA ASN A 159 -18.84 -4.01 -14.60
C ASN A 159 -18.41 -4.60 -13.24
N VAL A 160 -19.27 -5.32 -12.53
CA VAL A 160 -18.94 -5.96 -11.25
C VAL A 160 -17.75 -6.93 -11.39
N ALA A 161 -17.84 -7.88 -12.33
CA ALA A 161 -16.75 -8.83 -12.56
C ALA A 161 -15.42 -8.14 -12.93
N LYS A 162 -15.47 -7.05 -13.70
CA LYS A 162 -14.28 -6.27 -14.09
C LYS A 162 -13.68 -5.52 -12.91
N VAL A 163 -14.51 -4.96 -12.02
CA VAL A 163 -14.05 -4.28 -10.79
C VAL A 163 -13.44 -5.30 -9.85
N LYS A 164 -14.09 -6.46 -9.61
CA LYS A 164 -13.53 -7.57 -8.80
C LYS A 164 -12.15 -7.98 -9.34
N ALA A 165 -12.03 -8.26 -10.63
CA ALA A 165 -10.75 -8.62 -11.25
C ALA A 165 -9.71 -7.49 -11.13
N THR A 166 -10.13 -6.22 -11.22
CA THR A 166 -9.21 -5.09 -11.06
C THR A 166 -8.72 -4.99 -9.61
N CYS A 167 -9.58 -5.14 -8.59
CA CYS A 167 -9.18 -5.18 -7.17
C CYS A 167 -8.13 -6.28 -6.93
N ALA A 168 -8.38 -7.51 -7.42
CA ALA A 168 -7.44 -8.62 -7.30
C ALA A 168 -6.09 -8.31 -7.97
N ASN A 169 -6.08 -7.77 -9.19
CA ASN A 169 -4.87 -7.37 -9.90
C ASN A 169 -4.11 -6.21 -9.23
N LEU A 170 -4.79 -5.42 -8.40
CA LEU A 170 -4.20 -4.36 -7.59
C LEU A 170 -3.68 -4.87 -6.23
N GLY A 171 -3.75 -6.18 -5.98
CA GLY A 171 -3.21 -6.84 -4.80
C GLY A 171 -4.21 -7.02 -3.66
N ALA A 172 -5.51 -6.89 -3.91
CA ALA A 172 -6.52 -7.30 -2.93
C ALA A 172 -6.43 -8.81 -2.68
N VAL A 173 -6.46 -9.21 -1.42
CA VAL A 173 -6.39 -10.61 -0.97
C VAL A 173 -7.76 -11.22 -0.77
N GLU A 174 -8.78 -10.40 -0.63
CA GLU A 174 -10.18 -10.81 -0.59
C GLU A 174 -10.99 -9.87 -1.48
N VAL A 175 -11.80 -10.45 -2.36
CA VAL A 175 -12.68 -9.72 -3.29
C VAL A 175 -14.00 -10.46 -3.41
N LEU A 176 -15.03 -9.92 -2.78
CA LEU A 176 -16.37 -10.48 -2.74
C LEU A 176 -17.37 -9.59 -3.50
N GLY A 177 -18.52 -10.13 -3.88
CA GLY A 177 -19.57 -9.40 -4.57
C GLY A 177 -20.76 -10.30 -4.90
N PRO A 178 -21.70 -9.87 -5.76
CA PRO A 178 -22.88 -10.66 -6.10
C PRO A 178 -22.57 -12.12 -6.40
N GLY A 179 -23.23 -13.02 -5.66
CA GLY A 179 -23.00 -14.45 -5.66
C GLY A 179 -22.12 -14.96 -4.51
N ASP A 180 -21.45 -14.09 -3.78
CA ASP A 180 -20.77 -14.40 -2.52
C ASP A 180 -21.73 -14.07 -1.35
N ASP A 181 -21.75 -14.88 -0.29
CA ASP A 181 -22.68 -14.72 0.83
C ASP A 181 -22.62 -13.32 1.44
N GLY A 182 -23.79 -12.70 1.62
CA GLY A 182 -23.91 -11.34 2.16
C GLY A 182 -23.48 -10.20 1.22
N HIS A 183 -23.02 -10.49 -0.02
CA HIS A 183 -22.44 -9.49 -0.93
C HIS A 183 -23.23 -9.18 -2.19
N ASP A 184 -24.54 -9.51 -2.25
CA ASP A 184 -25.37 -9.31 -3.45
C ASP A 184 -25.50 -7.87 -3.91
N SER A 185 -25.33 -6.90 -3.00
CA SER A 185 -25.53 -5.46 -3.25
C SER A 185 -24.27 -4.61 -3.23
N HIS A 186 -23.11 -5.19 -2.99
CA HIS A 186 -21.84 -4.47 -2.96
C HIS A 186 -20.65 -5.33 -3.40
N VAL A 187 -19.58 -4.68 -3.82
CA VAL A 187 -18.26 -5.30 -4.02
C VAL A 187 -17.40 -4.95 -2.83
N HIS A 188 -16.89 -5.94 -2.14
CA HIS A 188 -15.88 -5.83 -1.09
C HIS A 188 -14.49 -6.05 -1.67
N CYS A 189 -13.54 -5.17 -1.35
CA CYS A 189 -12.13 -5.34 -1.70
C CYS A 189 -11.26 -5.12 -0.47
N ALA A 190 -10.42 -6.11 -0.11
CA ALA A 190 -9.56 -6.05 1.06
C ALA A 190 -8.09 -6.39 0.75
N TRP A 191 -7.19 -5.75 1.47
CA TRP A 191 -5.74 -5.95 1.38
C TRP A 191 -5.19 -6.50 2.69
N LYS A 192 -4.07 -7.18 2.60
CA LYS A 192 -3.30 -7.60 3.77
C LYS A 192 -2.39 -6.44 4.19
N SER A 193 -2.43 -6.09 5.50
CA SER A 193 -1.52 -5.11 6.11
C SER A 193 -0.10 -5.66 6.24
#